data_c862698199be3d90156fa4d5e0549852
#
_entry.id   c862698199be3d90156fa4d5e0549852
#
_cell.length_a   1.000
_cell.length_b   1.000
_cell.length_c   1.000
_cell.angle_alpha   90.00
_cell.angle_beta   90.00
_cell.angle_gamma   90.00
#
_symmetry.space_group_name_H-M   'P 1'
#
loop_
_entity.id
_entity.type
_entity.pdbx_description
1 polymer ?
#
loop_
_entity_poly.entity_id
_entity_poly.type
_entity_poly.pdbx_seq_one_letter_code
_entity_poly.pdbx_strand_id
1 'polypeptide(L)'
;VISFPPVINGVTTTVTTETTDFLIDVTGWDRRACIAAMRLIALSLSERGGVIESVEVTQYDGSTWSIDMEPVQHLVPATLVSMILGEDPGPEAVGSSVSRMGGNLVGRQSMGSASGGSRWDGENEDVPGYLIEMPSWRFDILHPVDIVEDIAIGIGLDRLPAQDSEMNLPGSPLEGASMERRIRQSIRALGVHEVQTLT
;
A
#
# COMPACT_ATOMS: atom_id res chain seq x y z
N VAL A 1 22.95 -25.00 -0.13
CA VAL A 1 23.13 -23.58 0.24
C VAL A 1 23.24 -22.80 -1.05
N ILE A 2 22.28 -21.93 -1.33
CA ILE A 2 22.22 -21.12 -2.55
C ILE A 2 23.22 -19.96 -2.46
N SER A 3 23.36 -19.36 -1.28
CA SER A 3 24.34 -18.32 -1.01
C SER A 3 25.00 -18.51 0.35
N PHE A 4 26.28 -18.18 0.44
CA PHE A 4 27.05 -18.22 1.68
C PHE A 4 27.98 -17.02 1.74
N PRO A 5 27.63 -15.95 2.48
CA PRO A 5 28.49 -14.77 2.52
C PRO A 5 29.89 -15.09 3.09
N PRO A 6 30.97 -14.46 2.58
CA PRO A 6 31.01 -13.42 1.55
C PRO A 6 30.96 -13.92 0.11
N VAL A 7 30.91 -15.23 -0.12
CA VAL A 7 30.78 -15.83 -1.47
C VAL A 7 29.31 -16.06 -1.74
N ILE A 8 28.72 -15.23 -2.58
CA ILE A 8 27.28 -15.24 -2.87
C ILE A 8 26.95 -16.16 -4.06
N ASN A 9 27.86 -16.23 -5.06
CA ASN A 9 27.69 -17.04 -6.25
C ASN A 9 28.87 -17.97 -6.46
N GLY A 10 28.60 -19.24 -6.80
CA GLY A 10 29.61 -20.16 -7.34
C GLY A 10 29.86 -19.90 -8.81
N VAL A 11 30.88 -20.51 -9.37
CA VAL A 11 31.21 -20.37 -10.81
C VAL A 11 30.05 -20.77 -11.71
N THR A 12 29.29 -21.81 -11.32
CA THR A 12 28.15 -22.33 -12.09
C THR A 12 26.88 -21.49 -11.99
N THR A 13 26.81 -20.57 -11.01
CA THR A 13 25.64 -19.72 -10.76
C THR A 13 25.95 -18.23 -10.92
N THR A 14 27.14 -17.93 -11.46
CA THR A 14 27.52 -16.53 -11.74
C THR A 14 26.68 -15.96 -12.87
N VAL A 15 26.02 -14.84 -12.61
CA VAL A 15 25.26 -14.09 -13.62
C VAL A 15 26.23 -13.36 -14.55
N THR A 16 26.04 -13.52 -15.84
CA THR A 16 26.81 -12.88 -16.90
C THR A 16 25.88 -12.19 -17.89
N THR A 17 26.44 -11.50 -18.88
CA THR A 17 25.67 -10.90 -19.98
C THR A 17 24.95 -11.94 -20.86
N GLU A 18 25.37 -13.19 -20.81
CA GLU A 18 24.80 -14.30 -21.57
C GLU A 18 23.75 -15.09 -20.77
N THR A 19 23.48 -14.71 -19.50
CA THR A 19 22.50 -15.38 -18.66
C THR A 19 21.08 -15.04 -19.14
N THR A 20 20.31 -16.09 -19.48
CA THR A 20 18.93 -15.98 -19.96
C THR A 20 17.91 -16.33 -18.89
N ASP A 21 18.27 -17.19 -17.96
CA ASP A 21 17.37 -17.71 -16.96
C ASP A 21 17.89 -17.43 -15.54
N PHE A 22 16.99 -17.04 -14.65
CA PHE A 22 17.34 -16.67 -13.27
C PHE A 22 16.50 -17.49 -12.28
N LEU A 23 17.16 -18.07 -11.29
CA LEU A 23 16.52 -18.48 -10.06
C LEU A 23 16.67 -17.34 -9.04
N ILE A 24 15.57 -16.78 -8.58
CA ILE A 24 15.57 -15.68 -7.63
C ILE A 24 15.20 -16.22 -6.25
N ASP A 25 16.09 -16.06 -5.28
CA ASP A 25 15.87 -16.38 -3.88
C ASP A 25 15.84 -15.10 -3.05
N VAL A 26 14.75 -14.91 -2.30
CA VAL A 26 14.58 -13.77 -1.39
C VAL A 26 14.47 -14.30 0.02
N THR A 27 15.41 -13.90 0.86
CA THR A 27 15.47 -14.30 2.26
C THR A 27 15.28 -13.12 3.19
N GLY A 28 14.61 -13.33 4.31
CA GLY A 28 14.36 -12.29 5.30
C GLY A 28 13.62 -12.85 6.53
N TRP A 29 13.44 -11.99 7.52
CA TRP A 29 12.75 -12.34 8.77
C TRP A 29 11.23 -12.25 8.65
N ASP A 30 10.73 -11.43 7.75
CA ASP A 30 9.31 -11.24 7.51
C ASP A 30 8.90 -11.86 6.17
N ARG A 31 8.08 -12.91 6.24
CA ARG A 31 7.55 -13.61 5.07
C ARG A 31 6.79 -12.67 4.12
N ARG A 32 5.99 -11.76 4.66
CA ARG A 32 5.20 -10.81 3.87
C ARG A 32 6.11 -9.89 3.06
N ALA A 33 7.15 -9.34 3.69
CA ALA A 33 8.14 -8.51 3.02
C ALA A 33 8.90 -9.27 1.94
N CYS A 34 9.28 -10.55 2.19
CA CYS A 34 9.95 -11.39 1.20
C CYS A 34 9.06 -11.67 -0.01
N ILE A 35 7.78 -11.98 0.20
CA ILE A 35 6.81 -12.21 -0.88
C ILE A 35 6.61 -10.92 -1.70
N ALA A 36 6.46 -9.77 -1.05
CA ALA A 36 6.32 -8.48 -1.71
C ALA A 36 7.55 -8.14 -2.57
N ALA A 37 8.75 -8.32 -2.02
CA ALA A 37 10.01 -8.11 -2.75
C ALA A 37 10.12 -9.04 -3.96
N MET A 38 9.78 -10.32 -3.80
CA MET A 38 9.79 -11.29 -4.90
C MET A 38 8.82 -10.88 -6.01
N ARG A 39 7.58 -10.50 -5.67
CA ARG A 39 6.58 -10.05 -6.65
C ARG A 39 7.03 -8.82 -7.41
N LEU A 40 7.63 -7.84 -6.74
CA LEU A 40 8.17 -6.62 -7.37
C LEU A 40 9.33 -6.92 -8.31
N ILE A 41 10.24 -7.81 -7.93
CA ILE A 41 11.37 -8.23 -8.79
C ILE A 41 10.83 -8.99 -10.00
N ALA A 42 9.94 -9.96 -9.79
CA ALA A 42 9.35 -10.75 -10.87
C ALA A 42 8.60 -9.84 -11.87
N LEU A 43 7.78 -8.89 -11.38
CA LEU A 43 7.10 -7.92 -12.22
C LEU A 43 8.10 -7.07 -13.02
N SER A 44 9.15 -6.57 -12.37
CA SER A 44 10.16 -5.74 -13.03
C SER A 44 10.91 -6.48 -14.16
N LEU A 45 11.09 -7.78 -14.01
CA LEU A 45 11.69 -8.62 -15.05
C LEU A 45 10.67 -8.92 -16.17
N SER A 46 9.41 -9.17 -15.82
CA SER A 46 8.34 -9.38 -16.79
C SER A 46 8.12 -8.16 -17.70
N GLU A 47 8.17 -6.95 -17.15
CA GLU A 47 8.09 -5.70 -17.90
C GLU A 47 9.25 -5.52 -18.92
N ARG A 48 10.35 -6.26 -18.73
CA ARG A 48 11.49 -6.31 -19.64
C ARG A 48 11.45 -7.48 -20.62
N GLY A 49 10.32 -8.18 -20.68
CA GLY A 49 10.11 -9.32 -21.57
C GLY A 49 10.46 -10.69 -20.95
N GLY A 50 10.74 -10.73 -19.65
CA GLY A 50 10.94 -12.00 -18.95
C GLY A 50 9.65 -12.80 -18.80
N VAL A 51 9.74 -14.12 -18.80
CA VAL A 51 8.64 -15.03 -18.50
C VAL A 51 8.79 -15.50 -17.06
N ILE A 52 7.74 -15.31 -16.25
CA ILE A 52 7.72 -15.74 -14.86
C ILE A 52 7.30 -17.21 -14.83
N GLU A 53 8.13 -18.05 -14.22
CA GLU A 53 7.80 -19.43 -13.92
C GLU A 53 7.62 -19.61 -12.41
N SER A 54 6.63 -20.43 -12.02
CA SER A 54 6.38 -20.72 -10.62
C SER A 54 7.41 -21.72 -10.06
N VAL A 55 7.78 -21.53 -8.81
CA VAL A 55 8.64 -22.44 -8.05
C VAL A 55 7.85 -22.95 -6.85
N GLU A 56 7.72 -24.27 -6.76
CA GLU A 56 7.14 -24.92 -5.58
C GLU A 56 8.20 -25.03 -4.48
N VAL A 57 7.90 -24.49 -3.32
CA VAL A 57 8.77 -24.54 -2.14
C VAL A 57 8.21 -25.55 -1.15
N THR A 58 8.98 -26.60 -0.85
CA THR A 58 8.65 -27.57 0.19
C THR A 58 9.21 -27.09 1.52
N GLN A 59 8.34 -26.89 2.51
CA GLN A 59 8.68 -26.50 3.85
C GLN A 59 9.24 -27.67 4.67
N TYR A 60 9.85 -27.37 5.81
CA TYR A 60 10.40 -28.37 6.72
C TYR A 60 9.35 -29.37 7.24
N ASP A 61 8.10 -28.91 7.42
CA ASP A 61 6.97 -29.74 7.84
C ASP A 61 6.33 -30.57 6.70
N GLY A 62 6.91 -30.51 5.50
CA GLY A 62 6.42 -31.18 4.30
C GLY A 62 5.30 -30.45 3.56
N SER A 63 4.84 -29.32 4.07
CA SER A 63 3.88 -28.48 3.33
C SER A 63 4.55 -27.83 2.11
N THR A 64 3.79 -27.63 1.04
CA THR A 64 4.24 -26.97 -0.18
C THR A 64 3.50 -25.66 -0.39
N TRP A 65 4.18 -24.68 -0.97
CA TRP A 65 3.59 -23.45 -1.41
C TRP A 65 4.36 -22.86 -2.61
N SER A 66 3.70 -22.04 -3.38
CA SER A 66 4.33 -21.22 -4.41
C SER A 66 3.86 -19.78 -4.27
N ILE A 67 4.62 -18.84 -4.82
CA ILE A 67 4.19 -17.44 -4.91
C ILE A 67 3.24 -17.33 -6.09
N ASP A 68 2.04 -16.85 -5.82
CA ASP A 68 1.11 -16.49 -6.87
C ASP A 68 1.19 -14.98 -7.21
N MET A 69 0.76 -14.62 -8.39
CA MET A 69 0.69 -13.25 -8.89
C MET A 69 -0.77 -12.80 -9.09
N GLU A 70 -1.72 -13.59 -8.62
CA GLU A 70 -3.14 -13.30 -8.77
C GLU A 70 -3.52 -11.99 -8.05
N PRO A 71 -4.35 -11.15 -8.66
CA PRO A 71 -4.85 -9.94 -8.04
C PRO A 71 -5.60 -10.23 -6.73
N VAL A 72 -5.56 -9.31 -5.81
CA VAL A 72 -6.27 -9.40 -4.54
C VAL A 72 -7.55 -8.57 -4.60
N GLN A 73 -8.68 -9.19 -4.25
CA GLN A 73 -9.96 -8.51 -4.20
C GLN A 73 -10.17 -7.83 -2.85
N HIS A 74 -10.64 -6.59 -2.93
CA HIS A 74 -10.96 -5.75 -1.79
C HIS A 74 -12.39 -5.22 -1.94
N LEU A 75 -13.16 -5.31 -0.87
CA LEU A 75 -14.48 -4.70 -0.80
C LEU A 75 -14.39 -3.37 -0.05
N VAL A 76 -14.66 -2.27 -0.75
CA VAL A 76 -14.56 -0.90 -0.24
C VAL A 76 -15.96 -0.32 -0.07
N PRO A 77 -16.41 -0.02 1.18
CA PRO A 77 -17.73 0.57 1.40
C PRO A 77 -17.89 1.91 0.68
N ALA A 78 -18.98 2.12 -0.04
CA ALA A 78 -19.26 3.40 -0.68
C ALA A 78 -19.42 4.53 0.34
N THR A 79 -19.92 4.21 1.54
CA THR A 79 -19.99 5.15 2.67
C THR A 79 -18.62 5.61 3.16
N LEU A 80 -17.62 4.72 3.15
CA LEU A 80 -16.23 5.09 3.48
C LEU A 80 -15.65 6.04 2.43
N VAL A 81 -15.92 5.77 1.14
CA VAL A 81 -15.51 6.66 0.04
C VAL A 81 -16.12 8.04 0.22
N SER A 82 -17.44 8.12 0.40
CA SER A 82 -18.15 9.39 0.58
C SER A 82 -17.67 10.17 1.79
N MET A 83 -17.41 9.47 2.89
CA MET A 83 -16.98 10.12 4.13
C MET A 83 -15.59 10.73 4.02
N ILE A 84 -14.67 10.08 3.30
CA ILE A 84 -13.30 10.57 3.15
C ILE A 84 -13.19 11.62 2.04
N LEU A 85 -13.86 11.40 0.91
CA LEU A 85 -13.79 12.32 -0.24
C LEU A 85 -14.79 13.49 -0.16
N GLY A 86 -15.76 13.42 0.77
CA GLY A 86 -16.84 14.38 0.90
C GLY A 86 -18.08 14.04 0.07
N GLU A 87 -17.94 13.20 -0.93
CA GLU A 87 -19.03 12.71 -1.80
C GLU A 87 -18.68 11.33 -2.39
N ASP A 88 -19.70 10.57 -2.82
CA ASP A 88 -19.46 9.36 -3.61
C ASP A 88 -19.30 9.74 -5.08
N PRO A 89 -18.10 9.56 -5.67
CA PRO A 89 -17.84 9.94 -7.07
C PRO A 89 -18.55 9.03 -8.08
N GLY A 90 -19.13 7.94 -7.63
CA GLY A 90 -19.83 6.95 -8.46
C GLY A 90 -18.91 5.94 -9.15
N PRO A 91 -19.50 4.83 -9.67
CA PRO A 91 -18.72 3.70 -10.16
C PRO A 91 -17.82 4.01 -11.36
N GLU A 92 -18.22 4.93 -12.23
CA GLU A 92 -17.44 5.31 -13.40
C GLU A 92 -16.15 6.04 -12.99
N ALA A 93 -16.26 7.02 -12.09
CA ALA A 93 -15.12 7.77 -11.60
C ALA A 93 -14.20 6.87 -10.73
N VAL A 94 -14.79 6.01 -9.90
CA VAL A 94 -14.03 5.01 -9.12
C VAL A 94 -13.26 4.08 -10.05
N GLY A 95 -13.92 3.48 -11.05
CA GLY A 95 -13.27 2.56 -11.99
C GLY A 95 -12.14 3.22 -12.78
N SER A 96 -12.36 4.45 -13.27
CA SER A 96 -11.33 5.22 -13.98
C SER A 96 -10.14 5.54 -13.07
N SER A 97 -10.39 5.90 -11.82
CA SER A 97 -9.35 6.25 -10.86
C SER A 97 -8.52 5.04 -10.44
N VAL A 98 -9.19 3.95 -10.08
CA VAL A 98 -8.55 2.68 -9.71
C VAL A 98 -7.70 2.14 -10.86
N SER A 99 -8.18 2.25 -12.11
CA SER A 99 -7.42 1.83 -13.29
C SER A 99 -6.12 2.62 -13.46
N ARG A 100 -6.11 3.91 -13.17
CA ARG A 100 -4.89 4.73 -13.19
C ARG A 100 -3.88 4.31 -12.11
N MET A 101 -4.36 3.72 -11.03
CA MET A 101 -3.54 3.21 -9.91
C MET A 101 -3.17 1.72 -10.08
N GLY A 102 -3.46 1.13 -11.24
CA GLY A 102 -3.09 -0.23 -11.61
C GLY A 102 -4.08 -1.30 -11.17
N GLY A 103 -5.21 -0.93 -10.58
CA GLY A 103 -6.28 -1.83 -10.18
C GLY A 103 -7.42 -1.92 -11.19
N ASN A 104 -8.46 -2.65 -10.83
CA ASN A 104 -9.66 -2.83 -11.66
C ASN A 104 -10.92 -2.82 -10.79
N LEU A 105 -11.95 -2.09 -11.21
CA LEU A 105 -13.28 -2.16 -10.60
C LEU A 105 -14.03 -3.36 -11.19
N VAL A 106 -14.23 -4.39 -10.38
CA VAL A 106 -14.98 -5.61 -10.78
C VAL A 106 -16.48 -5.34 -10.82
N GLY A 107 -16.99 -4.57 -9.87
CA GLY A 107 -18.40 -4.24 -9.78
C GLY A 107 -18.83 -3.62 -8.45
N ARG A 108 -20.13 -3.58 -8.25
CA ARG A 108 -20.74 -3.23 -6.96
C ARG A 108 -21.22 -4.50 -6.25
N GLN A 109 -20.97 -4.58 -4.96
CA GLN A 109 -21.42 -5.67 -4.12
C GLN A 109 -21.93 -5.13 -2.79
N SER A 110 -23.03 -5.70 -2.29
CA SER A 110 -23.51 -5.43 -0.92
C SER A 110 -22.61 -6.11 0.09
N MET A 111 -22.25 -5.38 1.13
CA MET A 111 -21.55 -5.94 2.29
C MET A 111 -22.63 -6.58 3.20
N GLY A 112 -22.70 -7.91 3.21
CA GLY A 112 -23.50 -8.62 4.21
C GLY A 112 -22.88 -8.50 5.60
N SER A 113 -23.71 -8.67 6.62
CA SER A 113 -23.41 -8.56 8.07
C SER A 113 -22.26 -9.42 8.62
N ALA A 114 -21.48 -10.11 7.78
CA ALA A 114 -20.49 -11.11 8.19
C ALA A 114 -19.03 -10.61 8.21
N SER A 115 -18.73 -9.41 7.79
CA SER A 115 -17.36 -8.88 7.88
C SER A 115 -17.20 -8.13 9.20
N GLY A 116 -16.50 -8.79 10.12
CA GLY A 116 -16.37 -8.38 11.51
C GLY A 116 -16.03 -6.92 11.74
N GLY A 117 -16.95 -6.23 12.38
CA GLY A 117 -16.76 -5.17 13.34
C GLY A 117 -15.72 -4.09 13.05
N SER A 118 -15.72 -3.49 11.89
CA SER A 118 -15.04 -2.22 11.68
C SER A 118 -15.99 -1.08 12.11
N ARG A 119 -15.46 -0.07 12.80
CA ARG A 119 -16.18 1.15 13.24
C ARG A 119 -16.93 1.88 12.09
N TRP A 120 -16.68 1.44 10.86
CA TRP A 120 -17.17 2.01 9.61
C TRP A 120 -18.29 1.18 8.98
N ASP A 121 -18.51 -0.03 9.49
CA ASP A 121 -19.61 -0.89 9.09
C ASP A 121 -20.87 -0.39 9.85
N GLY A 122 -21.61 0.51 9.24
CA GLY A 122 -22.92 0.89 9.79
C GLY A 122 -23.75 -0.36 10.06
N GLU A 123 -24.58 -0.36 11.11
CA GLU A 123 -25.44 -1.46 11.56
C GLU A 123 -26.48 -1.92 10.50
N ASN A 124 -26.36 -1.53 9.25
CA ASN A 124 -27.28 -1.82 8.17
C ASN A 124 -26.75 -2.92 7.25
N GLU A 125 -27.55 -3.94 7.10
CA GLU A 125 -27.28 -5.20 6.38
C GLU A 125 -27.02 -5.07 4.87
N ASP A 126 -27.15 -3.89 4.26
CA ASP A 126 -27.01 -3.65 2.82
C ASP A 126 -26.22 -2.37 2.48
N VAL A 127 -25.00 -2.27 3.00
CA VAL A 127 -24.12 -1.19 2.58
C VAL A 127 -23.55 -1.49 1.19
N PRO A 128 -23.86 -0.68 0.16
CA PRO A 128 -23.25 -0.86 -1.14
C PRO A 128 -21.74 -0.61 -1.08
N GLY A 129 -20.98 -1.49 -1.68
CA GLY A 129 -19.54 -1.38 -1.76
C GLY A 129 -19.02 -1.52 -3.19
N TYR A 130 -17.79 -1.12 -3.40
CA TYR A 130 -17.03 -1.32 -4.61
C TYR A 130 -16.14 -2.55 -4.44
N LEU A 131 -16.34 -3.57 -5.30
CA LEU A 131 -15.42 -4.70 -5.37
C LEU A 131 -14.29 -4.34 -6.33
N ILE A 132 -13.10 -4.19 -5.77
CA ILE A 132 -11.90 -3.71 -6.48
C ILE A 132 -10.83 -4.77 -6.41
N GLU A 133 -10.25 -5.09 -7.56
CA GLU A 133 -9.05 -5.91 -7.67
C GLU A 133 -7.81 -5.03 -7.73
N MET A 134 -6.84 -5.32 -6.86
CA MET A 134 -5.54 -4.66 -6.88
C MET A 134 -4.45 -5.69 -7.17
N PRO A 135 -3.39 -5.30 -7.89
CA PRO A 135 -2.29 -6.21 -8.17
C PRO A 135 -1.66 -6.76 -6.90
N SER A 136 -1.29 -8.01 -6.90
CA SER A 136 -0.75 -8.70 -5.72
C SER A 136 0.59 -8.15 -5.21
N TRP A 137 1.29 -7.35 -6.02
CA TRP A 137 2.51 -6.65 -5.61
C TRP A 137 2.25 -5.36 -4.81
N ARG A 138 1.00 -4.86 -4.75
CA ARG A 138 0.56 -3.74 -3.92
C ARG A 138 0.45 -4.20 -2.46
N PHE A 139 1.57 -4.35 -1.79
CA PHE A 139 1.66 -4.78 -0.39
C PHE A 139 1.34 -3.65 0.61
N ASP A 140 1.26 -2.43 0.12
CA ASP A 140 0.90 -1.20 0.83
C ASP A 140 -0.59 -1.14 1.19
N ILE A 141 -1.44 -1.87 0.46
CA ILE A 141 -2.88 -1.92 0.74
C ILE A 141 -3.14 -2.83 1.94
N LEU A 142 -3.36 -2.22 3.09
CA LEU A 142 -3.61 -2.88 4.37
C LEU A 142 -5.07 -2.80 4.79
N HIS A 143 -5.75 -1.73 4.34
CA HIS A 143 -7.12 -1.39 4.74
C HIS A 143 -7.87 -0.78 3.55
N PRO A 144 -9.22 -0.88 3.48
CA PRO A 144 -10.01 -0.22 2.43
C PRO A 144 -9.74 1.27 2.27
N VAL A 145 -9.29 1.96 3.31
CA VAL A 145 -8.92 3.39 3.27
C VAL A 145 -7.77 3.67 2.32
N ASP A 146 -6.83 2.74 2.17
CA ASP A 146 -5.68 2.89 1.27
C ASP A 146 -6.15 2.93 -0.19
N ILE A 147 -7.22 2.17 -0.50
CA ILE A 147 -7.85 2.21 -1.83
C ILE A 147 -8.64 3.50 -2.03
N VAL A 148 -9.25 4.05 -0.97
CA VAL A 148 -9.90 5.37 -1.05
C VAL A 148 -8.87 6.46 -1.34
N GLU A 149 -7.68 6.37 -0.79
CA GLU A 149 -6.56 7.26 -1.14
C GLU A 149 -6.17 7.12 -2.62
N ASP A 150 -6.04 5.90 -3.13
CA ASP A 150 -5.81 5.64 -4.55
C ASP A 150 -6.92 6.23 -5.43
N ILE A 151 -8.18 6.14 -5.03
CA ILE A 151 -9.30 6.76 -5.73
C ILE A 151 -9.13 8.28 -5.75
N ALA A 152 -8.78 8.90 -4.61
CA ALA A 152 -8.54 10.33 -4.50
C ALA A 152 -7.40 10.81 -5.42
N ILE A 153 -6.30 10.08 -5.43
CA ILE A 153 -5.14 10.35 -6.30
C ILE A 153 -5.53 10.19 -7.78
N GLY A 154 -6.28 9.13 -8.11
CA GLY A 154 -6.74 8.86 -9.46
C GLY A 154 -7.74 9.90 -9.98
N ILE A 155 -8.58 10.48 -9.13
CA ILE A 155 -9.45 11.63 -9.46
C ILE A 155 -8.59 12.88 -9.71
N GLY A 156 -7.60 13.09 -8.86
CA GLY A 156 -6.79 14.29 -8.72
C GLY A 156 -7.24 15.11 -7.51
N LEU A 157 -6.34 15.27 -6.55
CA LEU A 157 -6.63 15.93 -5.26
C LEU A 157 -7.13 17.38 -5.44
N ASP A 158 -6.70 18.06 -6.49
CA ASP A 158 -7.11 19.42 -6.88
C ASP A 158 -8.57 19.49 -7.39
N ARG A 159 -9.18 18.37 -7.73
CA ARG A 159 -10.57 18.25 -8.19
C ARG A 159 -11.56 17.92 -7.09
N LEU A 160 -11.04 17.51 -5.92
CA LEU A 160 -11.90 17.23 -4.77
C LEU A 160 -12.46 18.53 -4.22
N PRO A 161 -13.76 18.54 -3.79
CA PRO A 161 -14.38 19.75 -3.27
C PRO A 161 -13.70 20.18 -1.97
N ALA A 162 -13.28 21.45 -1.91
CA ALA A 162 -12.84 22.03 -0.67
C ALA A 162 -14.05 22.23 0.25
N GLN A 163 -14.00 21.65 1.44
CA GLN A 163 -15.02 21.85 2.47
C GLN A 163 -14.43 22.69 3.60
N ASP A 164 -15.14 23.75 3.96
CA ASP A 164 -14.79 24.52 5.14
C ASP A 164 -15.08 23.72 6.41
N SER A 165 -14.14 23.72 7.35
CA SER A 165 -14.39 23.08 8.64
C SER A 165 -15.50 23.84 9.40
N GLU A 166 -16.55 23.15 9.77
CA GLU A 166 -17.61 23.71 10.63
C GLU A 166 -17.11 24.00 12.07
N MET A 167 -15.93 23.48 12.42
CA MET A 167 -15.36 23.65 13.76
C MET A 167 -14.55 24.94 13.88
N ASN A 168 -15.18 25.98 14.33
CA ASN A 168 -14.56 27.22 14.77
C ASN A 168 -14.14 27.13 16.25
N LEU A 169 -13.27 26.18 16.60
CA LEU A 169 -12.70 26.12 17.95
C LEU A 169 -11.44 26.99 17.97
N PRO A 170 -11.45 28.12 18.72
CA PRO A 170 -10.24 28.89 18.91
C PRO A 170 -9.22 28.06 19.70
N GLY A 171 -8.20 27.61 19.03
CA GLY A 171 -7.08 26.94 19.68
C GLY A 171 -6.25 27.96 20.45
N SER A 172 -5.89 27.67 21.70
CA SER A 172 -4.87 28.39 22.41
C SER A 172 -3.64 27.50 22.57
N PRO A 173 -2.43 28.03 22.32
CA PRO A 173 -1.21 27.27 22.57
C PRO A 173 -1.11 26.89 24.05
N LEU A 174 -0.59 25.69 24.33
CA LEU A 174 -0.17 25.36 25.68
C LEU A 174 0.85 26.41 26.18
N GLU A 175 0.76 26.76 27.46
CA GLU A 175 1.59 27.83 28.05
C GLU A 175 3.08 27.59 27.79
N GLY A 176 3.58 26.37 27.96
CA GLY A 176 4.96 25.99 27.68
C GLY A 176 5.35 26.07 26.19
N ALA A 177 4.43 25.83 25.25
CA ALA A 177 4.72 25.83 23.82
C ALA A 177 5.08 27.22 23.27
N SER A 178 4.50 28.26 23.84
CA SER A 178 4.84 29.67 23.47
C SER A 178 6.24 30.02 23.90
N MET A 179 6.65 29.61 25.10
CA MET A 179 7.99 29.81 25.61
C MET A 179 9.04 29.04 24.81
N GLU A 180 8.78 27.76 24.53
CA GLU A 180 9.63 26.90 23.72
C GLU A 180 9.86 27.51 22.33
N ARG A 181 8.82 27.99 21.68
CA ARG A 181 8.91 28.62 20.36
C ARG A 181 9.83 29.86 20.42
N ARG A 182 9.68 30.70 21.47
CA ARG A 182 10.53 31.87 21.65
C ARG A 182 11.99 31.51 21.87
N ILE A 183 12.25 30.47 22.66
CA ILE A 183 13.61 29.95 22.91
C ILE A 183 14.22 29.47 21.59
N ARG A 184 13.50 28.64 20.82
CA ARG A 184 13.95 28.18 19.51
C ARG A 184 14.28 29.31 18.56
N GLN A 185 13.42 30.32 18.49
CA GLN A 185 13.67 31.49 17.63
C GLN A 185 14.93 32.25 18.06
N SER A 186 15.13 32.45 19.37
CA SER A 186 16.31 33.11 19.88
C SER A 186 17.60 32.37 19.60
N ILE A 187 17.59 31.05 19.76
CA ILE A 187 18.74 30.19 19.50
C ILE A 187 19.06 30.14 17.98
N ARG A 188 18.05 30.08 17.12
CA ARG A 188 18.23 30.18 15.68
C ARG A 188 18.82 31.53 15.26
N ALA A 189 18.42 32.61 15.88
CA ALA A 189 18.98 33.94 15.62
C ALA A 189 20.47 34.04 15.96
N LEU A 190 20.99 33.19 16.84
CA LEU A 190 22.41 33.04 17.14
C LEU A 190 23.19 32.17 16.14
N GLY A 191 22.54 31.69 15.06
CA GLY A 191 23.16 30.85 14.04
C GLY A 191 23.24 29.36 14.40
N VAL A 192 22.56 28.92 15.44
CA VAL A 192 22.50 27.51 15.83
C VAL A 192 21.50 26.75 14.95
N HIS A 193 21.92 25.60 14.41
CA HIS A 193 21.03 24.70 13.66
C HIS A 193 20.29 23.76 14.61
N GLU A 194 18.97 23.71 14.47
CA GLU A 194 18.14 22.72 15.14
C GLU A 194 18.12 21.44 14.31
N VAL A 195 18.39 20.30 14.93
CA VAL A 195 18.35 18.99 14.30
C VAL A 195 17.41 18.07 15.09
N GLN A 196 16.67 17.27 14.38
CA GLN A 196 15.87 16.20 14.96
C GLN A 196 16.42 14.87 14.44
N THR A 197 16.92 14.05 15.34
CA THR A 197 17.43 12.71 15.01
C THR A 197 16.31 11.69 15.18
N LEU A 198 16.32 10.66 14.34
CA LEU A 198 15.52 9.46 14.55
C LEU A 198 16.17 8.66 15.67
N THR A 199 15.39 8.27 16.66
CA THR A 199 15.80 7.36 17.77
C THR A 199 15.50 5.93 17.39
#